data_a064de444f59c09b8e6f0f2b3d90d438
#
_entry.id   a064de444f59c09b8e6f0f2b3d90d438
#
_cell.length_a   1.000
_cell.length_b   1.000
_cell.length_c   1.000
_cell.angle_alpha   90.00
_cell.angle_beta   90.00
_cell.angle_gamma   90.00
#
_symmetry.space_group_name_H-M   'P 1'
#
loop_
_entity.id
_entity.type
_entity.pdbx_description
1 polymer ?
#
loop_
_entity_poly.entity_id
_entity_poly.type
_entity_poly.pdbx_seq_one_letter_code
_entity_poly.pdbx_strand_id
1 'polypeptide(L)'
;MKKLSLLAVPLLLSCSSSKNYAQAVVALVDVSGTYADQKPEVVNVIKRGILPKLQPGDSFFVIRIDDESYKKANVEGGMTLDVRPSRANAQKLAFATKMDQFAAKHQRSRHTDIRGAMMLASEYLKETGAGLRTMVVFSDMEEDLPKGVKRTLAPDEFAGMRILAMNVKKLNADNANPTAYRQRLASWQQQAKSHGAKEFQIVLEPEKLDELLEH
;
A
#
# COMPACT_ATOMS: atom_id res chain seq x y z
N MET A 1 20.22 42.28 -56.70
CA MET A 1 20.68 41.35 -55.65
C MET A 1 19.59 41.29 -54.58
N LYS A 2 18.72 40.28 -54.60
CA LYS A 2 17.62 40.11 -53.63
C LYS A 2 18.16 39.22 -52.46
N LYS A 3 18.21 39.78 -51.24
CA LYS A 3 18.56 39.03 -50.03
C LYS A 3 17.35 38.21 -49.57
N LEU A 4 17.50 36.89 -49.62
CA LEU A 4 16.50 35.96 -49.09
C LEU A 4 16.73 35.82 -47.59
N SER A 5 15.81 36.36 -46.80
CA SER A 5 15.84 36.23 -45.32
C SER A 5 15.19 34.89 -44.94
N LEU A 6 15.98 33.96 -44.44
CA LEU A 6 15.52 32.66 -43.95
C LEU A 6 14.97 32.84 -42.52
N LEU A 7 13.65 32.78 -42.37
CA LEU A 7 12.98 32.82 -41.05
C LEU A 7 13.07 31.42 -40.43
N ALA A 8 13.93 31.26 -39.42
CA ALA A 8 14.00 30.06 -38.60
C ALA A 8 12.82 30.07 -37.59
N VAL A 9 11.87 29.15 -37.77
CA VAL A 9 10.78 28.93 -36.84
C VAL A 9 11.30 27.96 -35.75
N PRO A 10 11.34 28.37 -34.45
CA PRO A 10 11.71 27.43 -33.40
C PRO A 10 10.57 26.43 -33.17
N LEU A 11 10.82 25.15 -33.43
CA LEU A 11 9.96 24.04 -33.00
C LEU A 11 10.01 23.95 -31.47
N LEU A 12 9.00 24.49 -30.79
CA LEU A 12 8.77 24.24 -29.38
C LEU A 12 8.28 22.80 -29.21
N LEU A 13 9.20 21.89 -28.89
CA LEU A 13 8.89 20.57 -28.37
C LEU A 13 8.23 20.72 -27.02
N SER A 14 6.89 20.83 -27.03
CA SER A 14 6.09 20.73 -25.81
C SER A 14 6.14 19.26 -25.35
N CYS A 15 7.05 18.93 -24.43
CA CYS A 15 6.95 17.73 -23.63
C CYS A 15 5.74 17.86 -22.71
N SER A 16 4.54 17.50 -23.21
CA SER A 16 3.42 17.25 -22.32
C SER A 16 3.73 15.98 -21.53
N SER A 17 4.10 16.13 -20.26
CA SER A 17 4.09 15.00 -19.34
C SER A 17 2.65 14.50 -19.26
N SER A 18 2.36 13.38 -19.93
CA SER A 18 1.07 12.70 -19.81
C SER A 18 0.88 12.36 -18.33
N LYS A 19 -0.14 12.94 -17.68
CA LYS A 19 -0.50 12.56 -16.31
C LYS A 19 -0.83 11.08 -16.34
N ASN A 20 -0.08 10.28 -15.60
CA ASN A 20 -0.36 8.87 -15.44
C ASN A 20 -1.53 8.73 -14.46
N TYR A 21 -2.71 8.40 -14.95
CA TYR A 21 -3.92 8.19 -14.14
C TYR A 21 -3.99 6.81 -13.50
N ALA A 22 -3.10 5.88 -13.88
CA ALA A 22 -3.06 4.57 -13.24
C ALA A 22 -2.80 4.70 -11.75
N GLN A 23 -3.46 3.86 -10.97
CA GLN A 23 -3.18 3.72 -9.55
C GLN A 23 -2.35 2.48 -9.26
N ALA A 24 -1.60 2.53 -8.19
CA ALA A 24 -0.96 1.39 -7.58
C ALA A 24 -1.38 1.29 -6.12
N VAL A 25 -1.81 0.11 -5.71
CA VAL A 25 -2.22 -0.17 -4.35
C VAL A 25 -1.37 -1.31 -3.79
N VAL A 26 -0.85 -1.15 -2.58
CA VAL A 26 -0.23 -2.24 -1.81
C VAL A 26 -1.02 -2.46 -0.53
N ALA A 27 -1.49 -3.68 -0.31
CA ALA A 27 -2.08 -4.11 0.94
C ALA A 27 -1.02 -4.79 1.81
N LEU A 28 -0.76 -4.25 3.00
CA LEU A 28 0.08 -4.84 4.03
C LEU A 28 -0.81 -5.62 4.99
N VAL A 29 -0.53 -6.90 5.20
CA VAL A 29 -1.38 -7.79 6.01
C VAL A 29 -0.56 -8.37 7.17
N ASP A 30 -0.92 -7.96 8.36
CA ASP A 30 -0.29 -8.42 9.59
C ASP A 30 -0.66 -9.90 9.86
N VAL A 31 0.36 -10.71 10.12
CA VAL A 31 0.21 -12.12 10.51
C VAL A 31 0.83 -12.40 11.88
N SER A 32 1.06 -11.34 12.67
CA SER A 32 1.64 -11.44 14.00
C SER A 32 0.58 -11.59 15.09
N GLY A 33 0.98 -12.18 16.21
CA GLY A 33 0.22 -12.22 17.46
C GLY A 33 -1.27 -12.59 17.25
N THR A 34 -2.13 -11.77 17.84
CA THR A 34 -3.60 -11.90 17.77
C THR A 34 -4.19 -11.43 16.46
N TYR A 35 -3.45 -10.62 15.67
CA TYR A 35 -3.95 -10.12 14.40
C TYR A 35 -3.97 -11.21 13.30
N ALA A 36 -3.15 -12.25 13.42
CA ALA A 36 -3.13 -13.38 12.50
C ALA A 36 -4.51 -14.03 12.30
N ASP A 37 -5.35 -14.03 13.32
CA ASP A 37 -6.73 -14.58 13.26
C ASP A 37 -7.68 -13.72 12.41
N GLN A 38 -7.31 -12.47 12.12
CA GLN A 38 -8.07 -11.56 11.26
C GLN A 38 -7.78 -11.76 9.77
N LYS A 39 -6.75 -12.51 9.42
CA LYS A 39 -6.30 -12.69 8.03
C LYS A 39 -7.43 -13.10 7.06
N PRO A 40 -8.35 -14.04 7.38
CA PRO A 40 -9.46 -14.37 6.50
C PRO A 40 -10.40 -13.18 6.25
N GLU A 41 -10.68 -12.37 7.29
CA GLU A 41 -11.49 -11.17 7.18
C GLU A 41 -10.80 -10.10 6.30
N VAL A 42 -9.51 -9.86 6.52
CA VAL A 42 -8.71 -8.96 5.70
C VAL A 42 -8.71 -9.38 4.23
N VAL A 43 -8.56 -10.67 3.96
CA VAL A 43 -8.65 -11.20 2.58
C VAL A 43 -10.03 -10.95 1.97
N ASN A 44 -11.10 -11.06 2.74
CA ASN A 44 -12.43 -10.69 2.26
C ASN A 44 -12.54 -9.19 1.92
N VAL A 45 -11.98 -8.31 2.74
CA VAL A 45 -11.93 -6.86 2.46
C VAL A 45 -11.13 -6.59 1.17
N ILE A 46 -9.99 -7.25 0.98
CA ILE A 46 -9.21 -7.15 -0.26
C ILE A 46 -10.05 -7.58 -1.47
N LYS A 47 -10.72 -8.74 -1.38
CA LYS A 47 -11.49 -9.30 -2.50
C LYS A 47 -12.74 -8.50 -2.84
N ARG A 48 -13.41 -7.92 -1.86
CA ARG A 48 -14.70 -7.22 -2.04
C ARG A 48 -14.55 -5.70 -2.11
N GLY A 49 -13.57 -5.13 -1.41
CA GLY A 49 -13.37 -3.68 -1.34
C GLY A 49 -12.28 -3.16 -2.27
N ILE A 50 -11.15 -3.89 -2.44
CA ILE A 50 -10.02 -3.38 -3.23
C ILE A 50 -10.07 -3.88 -4.68
N LEU A 51 -10.11 -5.21 -4.90
CA LEU A 51 -9.99 -5.78 -6.25
C LEU A 51 -11.05 -5.27 -7.25
N PRO A 52 -12.33 -5.07 -6.88
CA PRO A 52 -13.34 -4.56 -7.82
C PRO A 52 -13.05 -3.13 -8.29
N LYS A 53 -12.41 -2.30 -7.45
CA LYS A 53 -12.14 -0.88 -7.72
C LYS A 53 -10.97 -0.67 -8.68
N LEU A 54 -10.09 -1.66 -8.83
CA LEU A 54 -8.94 -1.55 -9.73
C LEU A 54 -9.42 -1.52 -11.19
N GLN A 55 -8.81 -0.63 -11.98
CA GLN A 55 -9.07 -0.44 -13.40
C GLN A 55 -7.99 -1.16 -14.24
N PRO A 56 -8.25 -1.46 -15.53
CA PRO A 56 -7.20 -1.89 -16.46
C PRO A 56 -6.00 -0.92 -16.42
N GLY A 57 -4.79 -1.46 -16.28
CA GLY A 57 -3.55 -0.69 -16.12
C GLY A 57 -3.14 -0.44 -14.67
N ASP A 58 -4.02 -0.63 -13.69
CA ASP A 58 -3.66 -0.50 -12.27
C ASP A 58 -2.77 -1.64 -11.78
N SER A 59 -2.00 -1.38 -10.74
CA SER A 59 -1.15 -2.36 -10.07
C SER A 59 -1.63 -2.65 -8.66
N PHE A 60 -1.55 -3.92 -8.25
CA PHE A 60 -1.91 -4.34 -6.90
C PHE A 60 -0.94 -5.37 -6.37
N PHE A 61 -0.51 -5.19 -5.11
CA PHE A 61 0.39 -6.10 -4.41
C PHE A 61 -0.15 -6.39 -3.02
N VAL A 62 0.14 -7.58 -2.51
CA VAL A 62 -0.11 -7.96 -1.12
C VAL A 62 1.21 -8.38 -0.49
N ILE A 63 1.57 -7.76 0.61
CA ILE A 63 2.79 -7.99 1.37
C ILE A 63 2.41 -8.37 2.80
N ARG A 64 3.01 -9.42 3.32
CA ARG A 64 2.83 -9.87 4.69
C ARG A 64 3.71 -9.06 5.63
N ILE A 65 3.16 -8.67 6.79
CA ILE A 65 3.92 -8.15 7.91
C ILE A 65 4.27 -9.31 8.84
N ASP A 66 5.57 -9.55 9.07
CA ASP A 66 6.10 -10.59 9.96
C ASP A 66 7.34 -10.11 10.74
N ASP A 67 8.21 -11.03 11.18
CA ASP A 67 9.41 -10.72 12.00
C ASP A 67 10.44 -9.84 11.26
N GLU A 68 10.55 -10.00 9.95
CA GLU A 68 11.49 -9.26 9.10
C GLU A 68 10.84 -8.97 7.75
N SER A 69 9.95 -8.00 7.73
CA SER A 69 9.05 -7.75 6.59
C SER A 69 9.75 -7.19 5.34
N TYR A 70 10.94 -6.61 5.47
CA TYR A 70 11.68 -6.05 4.34
C TYR A 70 12.40 -7.14 3.53
N LYS A 71 11.61 -8.09 2.99
CA LYS A 71 12.10 -9.21 2.16
C LYS A 71 11.11 -9.54 1.05
N LYS A 72 11.60 -9.82 -0.16
CA LYS A 72 10.76 -10.27 -1.29
C LYS A 72 9.92 -11.52 -0.97
N ALA A 73 10.38 -12.38 -0.06
CA ALA A 73 9.63 -13.55 0.38
C ALA A 73 8.30 -13.23 1.08
N ASN A 74 8.11 -11.98 1.51
CA ASN A 74 6.89 -11.50 2.14
C ASN A 74 5.84 -11.02 1.12
N VAL A 75 6.18 -10.97 -0.17
CA VAL A 75 5.23 -10.64 -1.22
C VAL A 75 4.36 -11.86 -1.52
N GLU A 76 3.14 -11.86 -1.00
CA GLU A 76 2.18 -12.96 -1.18
C GLU A 76 1.53 -12.94 -2.57
N GLY A 77 1.52 -11.79 -3.23
CA GLY A 77 1.04 -11.66 -4.60
C GLY A 77 1.24 -10.26 -5.16
N GLY A 78 1.33 -10.18 -6.48
CA GLY A 78 1.40 -8.92 -7.20
C GLY A 78 0.92 -9.09 -8.63
N MET A 79 0.30 -8.05 -9.18
CA MET A 79 -0.14 -7.97 -10.57
C MET A 79 -0.18 -6.52 -11.04
N THR A 80 0.04 -6.33 -12.34
CA THR A 80 -0.40 -5.15 -13.07
C THR A 80 -1.48 -5.61 -14.04
N LEU A 81 -2.65 -4.99 -13.98
CA LEU A 81 -3.79 -5.37 -14.80
C LEU A 81 -3.56 -5.06 -16.27
N ASP A 82 -3.87 -6.01 -17.14
CA ASP A 82 -3.84 -5.81 -18.59
C ASP A 82 -4.78 -4.65 -18.96
N VAL A 83 -4.40 -3.87 -19.94
CA VAL A 83 -5.22 -2.74 -20.45
C VAL A 83 -6.54 -3.21 -21.08
N ARG A 84 -6.65 -4.48 -21.44
CA ARG A 84 -7.87 -5.09 -21.98
C ARG A 84 -8.78 -5.57 -20.84
N PRO A 85 -10.01 -5.02 -20.72
CA PRO A 85 -10.90 -5.29 -19.60
C PRO A 85 -11.17 -6.78 -19.32
N SER A 86 -11.32 -7.60 -20.38
CA SER A 86 -11.58 -9.03 -20.22
C SER A 86 -10.40 -9.77 -19.58
N ARG A 87 -9.16 -9.41 -19.92
CA ARG A 87 -7.95 -9.97 -19.31
C ARG A 87 -7.75 -9.45 -17.90
N ALA A 88 -7.98 -8.17 -17.67
CA ALA A 88 -7.93 -7.58 -16.33
C ALA A 88 -8.89 -8.30 -15.37
N ASN A 89 -10.12 -8.58 -15.81
CA ASN A 89 -11.10 -9.31 -15.01
C ASN A 89 -10.65 -10.76 -14.72
N ALA A 90 -10.07 -11.46 -15.69
CA ALA A 90 -9.51 -12.80 -15.48
C ALA A 90 -8.33 -12.77 -14.49
N GLN A 91 -7.46 -11.75 -14.55
CA GLN A 91 -6.36 -11.56 -13.62
C GLN A 91 -6.87 -11.30 -12.18
N LYS A 92 -7.91 -10.46 -12.02
CA LYS A 92 -8.53 -10.21 -10.70
C LYS A 92 -9.09 -11.51 -10.10
N LEU A 93 -9.75 -12.35 -10.89
CA LEU A 93 -10.30 -13.62 -10.44
C LEU A 93 -9.19 -14.59 -10.00
N ALA A 94 -8.14 -14.72 -10.80
CA ALA A 94 -6.98 -15.55 -10.46
C ALA A 94 -6.29 -15.04 -9.20
N PHE A 95 -6.17 -13.71 -9.04
CA PHE A 95 -5.60 -13.11 -7.84
C PHE A 95 -6.47 -13.36 -6.60
N ALA A 96 -7.80 -13.27 -6.72
CA ALA A 96 -8.72 -13.61 -5.63
C ALA A 96 -8.53 -15.04 -5.14
N THR A 97 -8.38 -16.02 -6.06
CA THR A 97 -8.06 -17.41 -5.71
C THR A 97 -6.72 -17.53 -4.97
N LYS A 98 -5.70 -16.77 -5.40
CA LYS A 98 -4.41 -16.74 -4.70
C LYS A 98 -4.54 -16.18 -3.28
N MET A 99 -5.41 -15.20 -3.08
CA MET A 99 -5.70 -14.65 -1.75
C MET A 99 -6.44 -15.65 -0.85
N ASP A 100 -7.32 -16.48 -1.39
CA ASP A 100 -7.92 -17.57 -0.63
C ASP A 100 -6.87 -18.59 -0.15
N GLN A 101 -5.88 -18.91 -0.99
CA GLN A 101 -4.76 -19.75 -0.61
C GLN A 101 -3.90 -19.10 0.49
N PHE A 102 -3.66 -17.77 0.39
CA PHE A 102 -2.97 -17.01 1.43
C PHE A 102 -3.73 -17.04 2.75
N ALA A 103 -5.06 -16.84 2.73
CA ALA A 103 -5.91 -16.92 3.92
C ALA A 103 -5.82 -18.29 4.62
N ALA A 104 -5.76 -19.38 3.83
CA ALA A 104 -5.71 -20.74 4.34
C ALA A 104 -4.34 -21.15 4.93
N LYS A 105 -3.26 -20.43 4.62
CA LYS A 105 -1.93 -20.74 5.17
C LYS A 105 -1.90 -20.47 6.67
N HIS A 106 -1.47 -21.44 7.45
CA HIS A 106 -1.16 -21.25 8.88
C HIS A 106 0.20 -20.56 9.03
N GLN A 107 0.17 -19.24 9.09
CA GLN A 107 1.35 -18.40 9.28
C GLN A 107 1.11 -17.52 10.48
N ARG A 108 1.98 -17.59 11.48
CA ARG A 108 2.01 -16.69 12.63
C ARG A 108 3.43 -16.22 12.84
N SER A 109 3.60 -14.93 13.03
CA SER A 109 4.85 -14.30 13.38
C SER A 109 4.88 -13.99 14.88
N ARG A 110 6.06 -14.01 15.47
CA ARG A 110 6.29 -13.61 16.87
C ARG A 110 6.38 -12.10 17.01
N HIS A 111 6.94 -11.47 16.02
CA HIS A 111 7.22 -10.04 15.98
C HIS A 111 6.48 -9.39 14.82
N THR A 112 6.46 -8.06 14.82
CA THR A 112 5.69 -7.24 13.86
C THR A 112 6.59 -6.13 13.32
N ASP A 113 7.15 -6.33 12.12
CA ASP A 113 8.01 -5.35 11.44
C ASP A 113 7.18 -4.52 10.45
N ILE A 114 6.39 -3.58 10.96
CA ILE A 114 5.52 -2.73 10.14
C ILE A 114 6.36 -1.81 9.24
N ARG A 115 7.40 -1.16 9.79
CA ARG A 115 8.26 -0.27 9.01
C ARG A 115 8.95 -1.00 7.87
N GLY A 116 9.44 -2.22 8.10
CA GLY A 116 10.04 -3.03 7.03
C GLY A 116 9.06 -3.36 5.91
N ALA A 117 7.80 -3.68 6.24
CA ALA A 117 6.76 -3.89 5.24
C ALA A 117 6.41 -2.61 4.47
N MET A 118 6.33 -1.46 5.17
CA MET A 118 6.06 -0.17 4.54
C MET A 118 7.20 0.28 3.60
N MET A 119 8.47 0.03 3.97
CA MET A 119 9.63 0.28 3.09
C MET A 119 9.54 -0.57 1.81
N LEU A 120 9.28 -1.87 1.95
CA LEU A 120 9.11 -2.75 0.79
C LEU A 120 7.93 -2.32 -0.09
N ALA A 121 6.80 -1.95 0.52
CA ALA A 121 5.64 -1.44 -0.20
C ALA A 121 5.94 -0.14 -0.95
N SER A 122 6.71 0.76 -0.33
CA SER A 122 7.15 2.00 -0.95
C SER A 122 7.97 1.75 -2.22
N GLU A 123 8.90 0.79 -2.20
CA GLU A 123 9.68 0.41 -3.39
C GLU A 123 8.75 -0.08 -4.51
N TYR A 124 7.85 -1.04 -4.22
CA TYR A 124 6.90 -1.55 -5.22
C TYR A 124 6.01 -0.44 -5.78
N LEU A 125 5.51 0.46 -4.95
CA LEU A 125 4.68 1.59 -5.40
C LEU A 125 5.47 2.55 -6.28
N LYS A 126 6.73 2.83 -5.97
CA LYS A 126 7.61 3.70 -6.78
C LYS A 126 7.93 3.05 -8.14
N GLU A 127 8.21 1.74 -8.16
CA GLU A 127 8.55 0.98 -9.37
C GLU A 127 7.41 0.95 -10.40
N THR A 128 6.13 1.05 -9.98
CA THR A 128 5.00 1.06 -10.92
C THR A 128 4.93 2.32 -11.79
N GLY A 129 5.53 3.42 -11.34
CA GLY A 129 5.38 4.73 -12.00
C GLY A 129 3.95 5.29 -11.97
N ALA A 130 3.04 4.70 -11.18
CA ALA A 130 1.65 5.15 -11.08
C ALA A 130 1.55 6.56 -10.48
N GLY A 131 0.59 7.36 -10.99
CA GLY A 131 0.32 8.71 -10.50
C GLY A 131 -0.37 8.74 -9.14
N LEU A 132 -1.19 7.73 -8.85
CA LEU A 132 -1.85 7.53 -7.57
C LEU A 132 -1.24 6.30 -6.88
N ARG A 133 -0.69 6.51 -5.68
CA ARG A 133 0.00 5.46 -4.92
C ARG A 133 -0.60 5.35 -3.52
N THR A 134 -1.19 4.21 -3.22
CA THR A 134 -1.89 3.97 -1.95
C THR A 134 -1.34 2.73 -1.26
N MET A 135 -1.00 2.87 0.01
CA MET A 135 -0.64 1.79 0.92
C MET A 135 -1.78 1.57 1.90
N VAL A 136 -2.32 0.37 1.98
CA VAL A 136 -3.38 -0.01 2.93
C VAL A 136 -2.77 -0.96 3.95
N VAL A 137 -2.72 -0.56 5.21
CA VAL A 137 -2.08 -1.32 6.29
C VAL A 137 -3.14 -1.96 7.17
N PHE A 138 -3.26 -3.28 7.11
CA PHE A 138 -4.13 -4.08 7.97
C PHE A 138 -3.33 -4.59 9.16
N SER A 139 -3.34 -3.85 10.28
CA SER A 139 -2.61 -4.14 11.51
C SER A 139 -3.24 -3.38 12.68
N ASP A 140 -2.96 -3.80 13.92
CA ASP A 140 -3.24 -3.01 15.13
C ASP A 140 -2.24 -1.86 15.33
N MET A 141 -1.27 -1.73 14.41
CA MET A 141 -0.22 -0.72 14.40
C MET A 141 0.73 -0.78 15.61
N GLU A 142 0.78 -1.91 16.31
CA GLU A 142 1.78 -2.17 17.35
C GLU A 142 3.02 -2.82 16.72
N GLU A 143 4.10 -2.07 16.61
CA GLU A 143 5.36 -2.60 16.09
C GLU A 143 6.19 -3.22 17.17
N ASP A 144 6.63 -4.44 16.96
CA ASP A 144 7.55 -5.18 17.83
C ASP A 144 8.66 -5.80 16.97
N LEU A 145 9.85 -5.21 17.00
CA LEU A 145 10.97 -5.69 16.19
C LEU A 145 11.80 -6.76 16.92
N PRO A 146 12.29 -7.79 16.22
CA PRO A 146 13.24 -8.73 16.77
C PRO A 146 14.50 -8.02 17.30
N LYS A 147 15.14 -8.59 18.31
CA LYS A 147 16.37 -8.04 18.89
C LYS A 147 17.43 -7.86 17.80
N GLY A 148 17.97 -6.65 17.69
CA GLY A 148 19.01 -6.30 16.73
C GLY A 148 18.48 -5.80 15.36
N VAL A 149 17.21 -5.97 15.07
CA VAL A 149 16.59 -5.40 13.87
C VAL A 149 16.32 -3.91 14.12
N LYS A 150 16.75 -3.08 13.16
CA LYS A 150 16.49 -1.63 13.16
C LYS A 150 15.93 -1.24 11.80
N ARG A 151 14.95 -0.34 11.78
CA ARG A 151 14.36 0.22 10.57
C ARG A 151 14.52 1.74 10.56
N THR A 152 15.21 2.24 9.55
CA THR A 152 15.39 3.68 9.35
C THR A 152 14.72 4.05 8.03
N LEU A 153 13.71 4.91 8.10
CA LEU A 153 13.02 5.42 6.93
C LEU A 153 13.84 6.56 6.30
N ALA A 154 13.90 6.58 4.98
CA ALA A 154 14.48 7.69 4.24
C ALA A 154 13.60 8.95 4.37
N PRO A 155 14.14 10.17 4.26
CA PRO A 155 13.36 11.40 4.41
C PRO A 155 12.15 11.51 3.46
N ASP A 156 12.26 10.91 2.26
CA ASP A 156 11.25 10.89 1.21
C ASP A 156 10.66 9.49 0.97
N GLU A 157 10.75 8.61 2.00
CA GLU A 157 10.34 7.20 1.89
C GLU A 157 8.94 7.06 1.30
N PHE A 158 7.99 7.86 1.77
CA PHE A 158 6.59 7.80 1.37
C PHE A 158 6.17 8.95 0.45
N ALA A 159 7.12 9.56 -0.28
CA ALA A 159 6.86 10.76 -1.07
C ALA A 159 5.65 10.61 -2.00
N GLY A 160 4.62 11.44 -1.77
CA GLY A 160 3.39 11.49 -2.56
C GLY A 160 2.45 10.29 -2.40
N MET A 161 2.69 9.41 -1.41
CA MET A 161 1.84 8.24 -1.14
C MET A 161 0.71 8.58 -0.17
N ARG A 162 -0.42 7.89 -0.33
CA ARG A 162 -1.51 7.84 0.65
C ARG A 162 -1.32 6.58 1.48
N ILE A 163 -1.46 6.69 2.79
CA ILE A 163 -1.35 5.57 3.73
C ILE A 163 -2.66 5.46 4.49
N LEU A 164 -3.33 4.32 4.37
CA LEU A 164 -4.60 4.03 5.01
C LEU A 164 -4.37 2.93 6.05
N ALA A 165 -4.45 3.27 7.32
CA ALA A 165 -4.40 2.29 8.42
C ALA A 165 -5.80 1.71 8.63
N MET A 166 -5.98 0.43 8.27
CA MET A 166 -7.27 -0.23 8.23
C MET A 166 -7.50 -1.12 9.44
N ASN A 167 -8.74 -1.08 9.94
CA ASN A 167 -9.20 -1.99 10.99
C ASN A 167 -8.27 -2.01 12.21
N VAL A 168 -7.78 -0.83 12.60
CA VAL A 168 -6.88 -0.68 13.75
C VAL A 168 -7.64 -1.03 15.03
N LYS A 169 -7.45 -2.26 15.50
CA LYS A 169 -8.09 -2.73 16.73
C LYS A 169 -7.34 -2.23 17.96
N LYS A 170 -8.10 -1.95 18.99
CA LYS A 170 -7.52 -1.73 20.33
C LYS A 170 -6.96 -3.04 20.87
N LEU A 171 -5.75 -2.99 21.38
CA LEU A 171 -5.19 -4.08 22.16
C LEU A 171 -5.89 -4.18 23.52
N ASN A 172 -5.84 -5.34 24.16
CA ASN A 172 -6.38 -5.48 25.52
C ASN A 172 -5.74 -4.48 26.50
N ALA A 173 -4.45 -4.18 26.34
CA ALA A 173 -3.73 -3.17 27.10
C ALA A 173 -4.26 -1.74 26.87
N ASP A 174 -4.81 -1.44 25.70
CA ASP A 174 -5.38 -0.12 25.35
C ASP A 174 -6.68 0.17 26.13
N ASN A 175 -7.40 -0.87 26.58
CA ASN A 175 -8.57 -0.71 27.43
C ASN A 175 -8.19 -0.16 28.83
N ALA A 176 -7.03 -0.55 29.32
CA ALA A 176 -6.47 -0.02 30.57
C ALA A 176 -5.78 1.36 30.37
N ASN A 177 -5.29 1.64 29.16
CA ASN A 177 -4.62 2.90 28.84
C ASN A 177 -5.04 3.44 27.45
N PRO A 178 -6.22 4.08 27.32
CA PRO A 178 -6.70 4.65 26.06
C PRO A 178 -5.77 5.72 25.47
N THR A 179 -4.90 6.32 26.29
CA THR A 179 -3.94 7.33 25.85
C THR A 179 -2.83 6.68 25.01
N ALA A 180 -2.35 5.50 25.39
CA ALA A 180 -1.33 4.77 24.65
C ALA A 180 -1.78 4.45 23.21
N TYR A 181 -3.03 4.02 23.04
CA TYR A 181 -3.61 3.79 21.72
C TYR A 181 -3.57 5.05 20.84
N ARG A 182 -4.05 6.19 21.37
CA ARG A 182 -4.04 7.45 20.63
C ARG A 182 -2.63 7.93 20.30
N GLN A 183 -1.70 7.79 21.23
CA GLN A 183 -0.29 8.14 21.03
C GLN A 183 0.36 7.27 19.96
N ARG A 184 0.09 5.96 19.93
CA ARG A 184 0.56 5.03 18.89
C ARG A 184 0.13 5.51 17.52
N LEU A 185 -1.15 5.76 17.32
CA LEU A 185 -1.69 6.23 16.03
C LEU A 185 -1.16 7.61 15.62
N ALA A 186 -1.06 8.53 16.57
CA ALA A 186 -0.48 9.86 16.32
C ALA A 186 1.01 9.77 15.93
N SER A 187 1.77 8.87 16.56
CA SER A 187 3.17 8.62 16.20
C SER A 187 3.31 8.12 14.77
N TRP A 188 2.49 7.15 14.34
CA TRP A 188 2.49 6.67 12.96
C TRP A 188 2.13 7.76 11.97
N GLN A 189 1.11 8.57 12.27
CA GLN A 189 0.73 9.71 11.43
C GLN A 189 1.87 10.71 11.30
N GLN A 190 2.55 11.03 12.40
CA GLN A 190 3.69 11.95 12.41
C GLN A 190 4.85 11.37 11.59
N GLN A 191 5.21 10.09 11.80
CA GLN A 191 6.26 9.43 11.04
C GLN A 191 5.95 9.42 9.53
N ALA A 192 4.75 9.02 9.14
CA ALA A 192 4.36 9.00 7.74
C ALA A 192 4.51 10.38 7.08
N LYS A 193 4.00 11.43 7.73
CA LYS A 193 4.07 12.80 7.23
C LYS A 193 5.51 13.33 7.17
N SER A 194 6.33 13.07 8.19
CA SER A 194 7.73 13.52 8.22
C SER A 194 8.61 12.82 7.16
N HIS A 195 8.15 11.68 6.61
CA HIS A 195 8.82 10.97 5.52
C HIS A 195 8.10 11.10 4.17
N GLY A 196 7.35 12.19 3.98
CA GLY A 196 6.82 12.62 2.68
C GLY A 196 5.45 12.06 2.31
N ALA A 197 4.75 11.34 3.19
CA ALA A 197 3.39 10.88 2.89
C ALA A 197 2.45 12.05 2.62
N LYS A 198 1.71 11.98 1.51
CA LYS A 198 0.68 12.96 1.15
C LYS A 198 -0.46 12.95 2.17
N GLU A 199 -0.81 11.76 2.63
CA GLU A 199 -1.91 11.54 3.56
C GLU A 199 -1.63 10.32 4.44
N PHE A 200 -2.07 10.38 5.71
CA PHE A 200 -2.20 9.24 6.59
C PHE A 200 -3.59 9.29 7.23
N GLN A 201 -4.39 8.27 6.99
CA GLN A 201 -5.76 8.19 7.48
C GLN A 201 -6.02 6.87 8.20
N ILE A 202 -6.76 6.93 9.31
CA ILE A 202 -7.25 5.76 10.03
C ILE A 202 -8.66 5.46 9.53
N VAL A 203 -8.86 4.24 9.03
CA VAL A 203 -10.13 3.79 8.46
C VAL A 203 -10.63 2.60 9.28
N LEU A 204 -11.66 2.82 10.07
CA LEU A 204 -12.24 1.80 10.96
C LEU A 204 -13.31 0.96 10.26
N GLU A 205 -13.93 1.50 9.23
CA GLU A 205 -15.04 0.89 8.49
C GLU A 205 -14.57 0.49 7.09
N PRO A 206 -14.57 -0.81 6.75
CA PRO A 206 -14.12 -1.28 5.44
C PRO A 206 -14.87 -0.65 4.25
N GLU A 207 -16.15 -0.29 4.47
CA GLU A 207 -17.00 0.34 3.45
C GLU A 207 -16.45 1.68 2.96
N LYS A 208 -15.72 2.39 3.81
CA LYS A 208 -15.06 3.67 3.44
C LYS A 208 -13.90 3.50 2.44
N LEU A 209 -13.39 2.28 2.26
CA LEU A 209 -12.42 2.00 1.19
C LEU A 209 -12.97 2.31 -0.20
N ASP A 210 -14.26 2.16 -0.38
CA ASP A 210 -14.93 2.41 -1.65
C ASP A 210 -14.74 3.86 -2.10
N GLU A 211 -14.89 4.82 -1.18
CA GLU A 211 -14.70 6.25 -1.44
C GLU A 211 -13.22 6.63 -1.56
N LEU A 212 -12.35 5.92 -0.83
CA LEU A 212 -10.93 6.24 -0.75
C LEU A 212 -10.10 5.69 -1.93
N LEU A 213 -10.61 4.68 -2.66
CA LEU A 213 -9.94 4.07 -3.80
C LEU A 213 -10.59 4.45 -5.15
N GLU A 214 -11.52 5.40 -5.17
CA GLU A 214 -12.05 5.97 -6.41
C GLU A 214 -10.99 6.87 -7.09
N HIS A 215 -11.00 6.84 -8.44
CA HIS A 215 -10.09 7.60 -9.33
C HIS A 215 -10.45 9.08 -9.42
#